data_d1fc93c8ad083c60cb8348ab14076723
#
_entry.id   d1fc93c8ad083c60cb8348ab14076723
#
_cell.length_a   1.000
_cell.length_b   1.000
_cell.length_c   1.000
_cell.angle_alpha   90.00
_cell.angle_beta   90.00
_cell.angle_gamma   90.00
#
_symmetry.space_group_name_H-M   'P 1'
#
loop_
_entity.id
_entity.type
_entity.pdbx_description
1 polymer ?
#
loop_
_entity_poly.entity_id
_entity_poly.type
_entity_poly.pdbx_seq_one_letter_code
_entity_poly.pdbx_strand_id
1 'polypeptide(L)'
;HTRTHTGAGRLRLAHTIGVGRLLHFGVADYAASCRARTTVIGGLNPDYPGDQWHAGLSQMLVACRAYGLRAIDGPFGDFNDPESYIDAAKRGAALGFEGKWAIHPSQIELANEVYTPPESEVTHAQQILIALDEAAKEGRGAAQLNGRMIDAASAKMAENIVNTDKAINGKVGV
;
A
#
# COMPACT_ATOMS: atom_id res chain seq x y z
N HIS A 1 10.83 -19.04 8.45
CA HIS A 1 9.47 -19.48 8.04
C HIS A 1 8.51 -19.34 9.22
N THR A 2 7.88 -18.19 9.36
CA THR A 2 6.84 -17.97 10.35
C THR A 2 5.49 -18.32 9.73
N ARG A 3 4.88 -19.42 10.15
CA ARG A 3 3.52 -19.78 9.78
C ARG A 3 2.55 -18.78 10.38
N THR A 4 1.79 -18.11 9.54
CA THR A 4 0.69 -17.24 9.97
C THR A 4 -0.54 -18.08 10.30
N HIS A 5 -0.86 -18.23 11.57
CA HIS A 5 -2.17 -18.72 12.01
C HIS A 5 -3.13 -17.52 12.07
N THR A 6 -4.38 -17.76 11.65
CA THR A 6 -5.62 -16.96 11.73
C THR A 6 -5.64 -15.63 12.52
N GLY A 7 -6.46 -14.68 12.12
CA GLY A 7 -6.59 -13.26 12.50
C GLY A 7 -6.07 -12.76 13.87
N ALA A 8 -6.34 -13.47 14.97
CA ALA A 8 -5.84 -13.10 16.30
C ALA A 8 -4.31 -13.35 16.47
N GLY A 9 -3.74 -14.31 15.73
CA GLY A 9 -2.30 -14.58 15.72
C GLY A 9 -1.48 -13.52 14.99
N ARG A 10 -2.07 -12.77 14.06
CA ARG A 10 -1.38 -11.75 13.26
C ARG A 10 -1.03 -10.50 14.06
N LEU A 11 -1.93 -10.04 14.94
CA LEU A 11 -1.66 -8.93 15.85
C LEU A 11 -0.53 -9.26 16.83
N ARG A 12 -0.46 -10.52 17.28
CA ARG A 12 0.65 -10.98 18.14
C ARG A 12 1.97 -11.11 17.38
N LEU A 13 1.95 -11.51 16.09
CA LEU A 13 3.16 -11.60 15.27
C LEU A 13 3.80 -10.22 15.07
N ALA A 14 3.01 -9.21 14.77
CA ALA A 14 3.51 -7.85 14.61
C ALA A 14 4.18 -7.31 15.91
N HIS A 15 3.71 -7.76 17.08
CA HIS A 15 4.29 -7.40 18.37
C HIS A 15 5.58 -8.18 18.72
N THR A 16 5.70 -9.39 18.21
CA THR A 16 6.80 -10.32 18.60
C THR A 16 8.03 -10.20 17.70
N ILE A 17 7.88 -9.69 16.46
CA ILE A 17 8.97 -9.56 15.50
C ILE A 17 9.58 -8.16 15.59
N GLY A 18 10.30 -7.89 16.68
CA GLY A 18 11.05 -6.64 16.86
C GLY A 18 12.30 -6.49 15.99
N VAL A 19 12.45 -7.26 14.90
CA VAL A 19 13.62 -7.23 14.00
C VAL A 19 13.25 -6.95 12.55
N GLY A 20 11.98 -7.11 12.15
CA GLY A 20 11.53 -6.82 10.78
C GLY A 20 10.79 -5.49 10.70
N ARG A 21 11.29 -4.54 9.91
CA ARG A 21 10.61 -3.26 9.66
C ARG A 21 9.43 -3.38 8.68
N LEU A 22 9.08 -4.59 8.21
CA LEU A 22 8.05 -4.83 7.22
C LEU A 22 7.38 -6.20 7.39
N LEU A 23 6.13 -6.30 6.90
CA LEU A 23 5.40 -7.54 6.76
C LEU A 23 4.97 -7.72 5.29
N HIS A 24 5.00 -8.97 4.85
CA HIS A 24 4.51 -9.38 3.53
C HIS A 24 3.21 -10.17 3.65
N PHE A 25 2.29 -9.97 2.70
CA PHE A 25 1.08 -10.77 2.62
C PHE A 25 1.35 -12.08 1.86
N GLY A 26 1.51 -13.17 2.58
CA GLY A 26 1.66 -14.51 2.00
C GLY A 26 0.33 -15.05 1.46
N VAL A 27 -0.10 -14.56 0.30
CA VAL A 27 -1.43 -14.85 -0.26
C VAL A 27 -1.67 -16.35 -0.49
N ALA A 28 -0.66 -17.11 -0.91
CA ALA A 28 -0.78 -18.55 -1.13
C ALA A 28 -0.99 -19.31 0.19
N ASP A 29 -0.19 -19.00 1.22
CA ASP A 29 -0.35 -19.57 2.55
C ASP A 29 -1.67 -19.18 3.20
N TYR A 30 -2.08 -17.94 2.97
CA TYR A 30 -3.38 -17.43 3.43
C TYR A 30 -4.54 -18.21 2.77
N ALA A 31 -4.50 -18.35 1.44
CA ALA A 31 -5.50 -19.10 0.68
C ALA A 31 -5.59 -20.55 1.16
N ALA A 32 -4.45 -21.22 1.33
CA ALA A 32 -4.39 -22.59 1.82
C ALA A 32 -4.95 -22.72 3.25
N SER A 33 -4.61 -21.78 4.14
CA SER A 33 -5.08 -21.77 5.53
C SER A 33 -6.60 -21.52 5.62
N CYS A 34 -7.13 -20.68 4.73
CA CYS A 34 -8.56 -20.39 4.62
C CYS A 34 -9.32 -21.43 3.81
N ARG A 35 -8.63 -22.42 3.22
CA ARG A 35 -9.20 -23.41 2.29
C ARG A 35 -9.91 -22.75 1.10
N ALA A 36 -9.37 -21.60 0.62
CA ALA A 36 -9.92 -20.90 -0.52
C ALA A 36 -9.76 -21.74 -1.81
N ARG A 37 -10.80 -21.77 -2.64
CA ARG A 37 -10.79 -22.49 -3.92
C ARG A 37 -10.11 -21.65 -4.99
N THR A 38 -8.79 -21.72 -5.03
CA THR A 38 -7.97 -21.06 -6.05
C THR A 38 -6.72 -21.89 -6.33
N THR A 39 -6.26 -21.84 -7.57
CA THR A 39 -4.98 -22.41 -8.01
C THR A 39 -4.03 -21.34 -8.51
N VAL A 40 -4.49 -20.08 -8.61
CA VAL A 40 -3.69 -18.94 -9.06
C VAL A 40 -3.28 -18.11 -7.84
N ILE A 41 -1.98 -18.03 -7.61
CA ILE A 41 -1.41 -17.26 -6.48
C ILE A 41 -1.72 -15.77 -6.68
N GLY A 42 -2.51 -15.19 -5.79
CA GLY A 42 -2.87 -13.76 -5.82
C GLY A 42 -3.96 -13.40 -6.84
N GLY A 43 -4.37 -14.34 -7.68
CA GLY A 43 -5.45 -14.12 -8.63
C GLY A 43 -6.82 -14.02 -7.95
N LEU A 44 -7.73 -13.27 -8.57
CA LEU A 44 -9.12 -13.20 -8.13
C LEU A 44 -9.91 -14.40 -8.63
N ASN A 45 -10.86 -14.88 -7.82
CA ASN A 45 -11.82 -15.87 -8.24
C ASN A 45 -13.03 -15.15 -8.88
N PRO A 46 -13.34 -15.39 -10.16
CA PRO A 46 -14.45 -14.72 -10.83
C PRO A 46 -15.83 -15.06 -10.25
N ASP A 47 -15.95 -16.18 -9.53
CA ASP A 47 -17.19 -16.58 -8.87
C ASP A 47 -17.42 -15.81 -7.54
N TYR A 48 -16.40 -15.08 -7.04
CA TYR A 48 -16.53 -14.26 -5.84
C TYR A 48 -16.76 -12.80 -6.19
N PRO A 49 -17.85 -12.17 -5.74
CA PRO A 49 -18.13 -10.77 -6.06
C PRO A 49 -17.17 -9.84 -5.30
N GLY A 50 -16.12 -9.38 -5.97
CA GLY A 50 -15.12 -8.48 -5.43
C GLY A 50 -13.75 -9.14 -5.22
N ASP A 51 -13.00 -8.67 -4.23
CA ASP A 51 -11.67 -9.15 -3.91
C ASP A 51 -11.69 -10.03 -2.65
N GLN A 52 -11.54 -11.33 -2.82
CA GLN A 52 -11.53 -12.31 -1.71
C GLN A 52 -10.34 -12.12 -0.77
N TRP A 53 -9.31 -11.38 -1.17
CA TRP A 53 -8.12 -11.11 -0.35
C TRP A 53 -8.26 -9.83 0.49
N HIS A 54 -9.21 -8.96 0.15
CA HIS A 54 -9.40 -7.63 0.72
C HIS A 54 -9.41 -7.63 2.25
N ALA A 55 -10.18 -8.50 2.89
CA ALA A 55 -10.27 -8.56 4.35
C ALA A 55 -8.91 -8.89 4.99
N GLY A 56 -8.17 -9.85 4.42
CA GLY A 56 -6.85 -10.25 4.92
C GLY A 56 -5.80 -9.15 4.71
N LEU A 57 -5.80 -8.52 3.55
CA LEU A 57 -4.94 -7.38 3.22
C LEU A 57 -5.20 -6.20 4.16
N SER A 58 -6.46 -5.80 4.34
CA SER A 58 -6.84 -4.68 5.20
C SER A 58 -6.47 -4.93 6.66
N GLN A 59 -6.69 -6.13 7.20
CA GLN A 59 -6.30 -6.48 8.57
C GLN A 59 -4.78 -6.41 8.77
N MET A 60 -4.01 -6.93 7.81
CA MET A 60 -2.55 -6.86 7.88
C MET A 60 -2.06 -5.42 7.80
N LEU A 61 -2.64 -4.61 6.92
CA LEU A 61 -2.27 -3.19 6.79
C LEU A 61 -2.50 -2.42 8.09
N VAL A 62 -3.69 -2.55 8.69
CA VAL A 62 -3.99 -1.90 9.98
C VAL A 62 -3.02 -2.33 11.07
N ALA A 63 -2.69 -3.63 11.15
CA ALA A 63 -1.69 -4.12 12.08
C ALA A 63 -0.30 -3.53 11.81
N CYS A 64 0.14 -3.44 10.55
CA CYS A 64 1.40 -2.79 10.19
C CYS A 64 1.45 -1.34 10.66
N ARG A 65 0.40 -0.57 10.40
CA ARG A 65 0.34 0.86 10.80
C ARG A 65 0.33 1.03 12.32
N ALA A 66 -0.39 0.18 13.04
CA ALA A 66 -0.43 0.21 14.51
C ALA A 66 0.93 -0.03 15.17
N TYR A 67 1.83 -0.78 14.53
CA TYR A 67 3.15 -1.12 15.04
C TYR A 67 4.32 -0.45 14.29
N GLY A 68 4.05 0.53 13.44
CA GLY A 68 5.07 1.24 12.67
C GLY A 68 5.82 0.36 11.67
N LEU A 69 5.16 -0.68 11.14
CA LEU A 69 5.73 -1.59 10.14
C LEU A 69 5.30 -1.18 8.74
N ARG A 70 6.16 -1.45 7.77
CA ARG A 70 5.84 -1.31 6.35
C ARG A 70 5.00 -2.51 5.90
N ALA A 71 3.98 -2.25 5.09
CA ALA A 71 3.11 -3.28 4.52
C ALA A 71 3.48 -3.52 3.06
N ILE A 72 3.84 -4.76 2.73
CA ILE A 72 4.16 -5.17 1.36
C ILE A 72 3.14 -6.21 0.92
N ASP A 73 2.54 -5.97 -0.26
CA ASP A 73 1.58 -6.89 -0.86
C ASP A 73 2.27 -8.17 -1.35
N GLY A 74 1.51 -9.23 -1.45
CA GLY A 74 1.99 -10.56 -1.81
C GLY A 74 2.29 -10.75 -3.30
N PRO A 75 2.78 -11.94 -3.66
CA PRO A 75 3.06 -12.28 -5.05
C PRO A 75 1.78 -12.44 -5.88
N PHE A 76 1.94 -12.28 -7.20
CA PHE A 76 0.99 -12.69 -8.22
C PHE A 76 1.67 -13.75 -9.09
N GLY A 77 1.07 -14.95 -9.20
CA GLY A 77 1.74 -16.14 -9.70
C GLY A 77 1.90 -16.21 -11.22
N ASP A 78 1.01 -15.58 -11.98
CA ASP A 78 1.11 -15.59 -13.44
C ASP A 78 1.92 -14.38 -13.94
N PHE A 79 3.20 -14.60 -14.23
CA PHE A 79 4.07 -13.56 -14.77
C PHE A 79 3.86 -13.29 -16.28
N ASN A 80 3.01 -14.09 -16.95
CA ASN A 80 2.62 -13.85 -18.34
C ASN A 80 1.35 -13.00 -18.44
N ASP A 81 0.74 -12.64 -17.32
CA ASP A 81 -0.44 -11.77 -17.24
C ASP A 81 -0.07 -10.44 -16.51
N PRO A 82 0.55 -9.49 -17.25
CA PRO A 82 0.93 -8.21 -16.68
C PRO A 82 -0.27 -7.34 -16.27
N GLU A 83 -1.39 -7.46 -16.95
CA GLU A 83 -2.60 -6.66 -16.68
C GLU A 83 -3.18 -7.01 -15.30
N SER A 84 -3.38 -8.29 -15.02
CA SER A 84 -3.85 -8.74 -13.70
C SER A 84 -2.85 -8.46 -12.60
N TYR A 85 -1.52 -8.48 -12.88
CA TYR A 85 -0.51 -8.06 -11.92
C TYR A 85 -0.66 -6.57 -11.56
N ILE A 86 -0.79 -5.71 -12.57
CA ILE A 86 -0.98 -4.26 -12.40
C ILE A 86 -2.25 -3.98 -11.62
N ASP A 87 -3.36 -4.65 -11.95
CA ASP A 87 -4.63 -4.48 -11.24
C ASP A 87 -4.53 -4.90 -9.77
N ALA A 88 -3.85 -6.00 -9.48
CA ALA A 88 -3.56 -6.41 -8.10
C ALA A 88 -2.69 -5.38 -7.37
N ALA A 89 -1.65 -4.86 -8.03
CA ALA A 89 -0.77 -3.83 -7.48
C ALA A 89 -1.53 -2.52 -7.19
N LYS A 90 -2.39 -2.07 -8.11
CA LYS A 90 -3.23 -0.88 -7.93
C LYS A 90 -4.18 -1.01 -6.74
N ARG A 91 -4.80 -2.19 -6.55
CA ARG A 91 -5.63 -2.45 -5.36
C ARG A 91 -4.82 -2.38 -4.07
N GLY A 92 -3.62 -2.96 -4.05
CA GLY A 92 -2.70 -2.87 -2.92
C GLY A 92 -2.29 -1.42 -2.62
N ALA A 93 -1.88 -0.66 -3.64
CA ALA A 93 -1.52 0.74 -3.51
C ALA A 93 -2.68 1.59 -2.97
N ALA A 94 -3.91 1.38 -3.49
CA ALA A 94 -5.12 2.07 -3.03
C ALA A 94 -5.46 1.78 -1.57
N LEU A 95 -5.15 0.58 -1.06
CA LEU A 95 -5.29 0.24 0.35
C LEU A 95 -4.21 0.88 1.23
N GLY A 96 -3.06 1.28 0.67
CA GLY A 96 -1.94 1.86 1.39
C GLY A 96 -0.74 0.93 1.59
N PHE A 97 -0.62 -0.14 0.80
CA PHE A 97 0.61 -0.93 0.72
C PHE A 97 1.71 -0.12 0.05
N GLU A 98 2.96 -0.39 0.41
CA GLU A 98 4.13 0.36 -0.04
C GLU A 98 4.93 -0.35 -1.15
N GLY A 99 4.43 -1.49 -1.61
CA GLY A 99 5.03 -2.28 -2.66
C GLY A 99 4.37 -3.64 -2.79
N LYS A 100 4.80 -4.41 -3.78
CA LYS A 100 4.32 -5.76 -4.10
C LYS A 100 5.48 -6.66 -4.45
N TRP A 101 5.37 -7.95 -4.15
CA TRP A 101 6.37 -8.94 -4.58
C TRP A 101 6.40 -9.06 -6.11
N ALA A 102 7.59 -8.97 -6.67
CA ALA A 102 7.90 -9.41 -8.00
C ALA A 102 8.59 -10.79 -7.91
N ILE A 103 7.95 -11.82 -8.44
CA ILE A 103 8.51 -13.18 -8.49
C ILE A 103 9.24 -13.47 -9.81
N HIS A 104 9.11 -12.56 -10.78
CA HIS A 104 9.78 -12.60 -12.07
C HIS A 104 10.28 -11.19 -12.45
N PRO A 105 11.43 -11.07 -13.15
CA PRO A 105 11.97 -9.76 -13.54
C PRO A 105 11.00 -8.87 -14.32
N SER A 106 10.11 -9.43 -15.14
CA SER A 106 9.09 -8.68 -15.89
C SER A 106 8.08 -7.94 -15.01
N GLN A 107 7.96 -8.31 -13.73
CA GLN A 107 7.04 -7.67 -12.79
C GLN A 107 7.65 -6.47 -12.06
N ILE A 108 8.97 -6.28 -12.13
CA ILE A 108 9.67 -5.24 -11.36
C ILE A 108 9.24 -3.85 -11.83
N GLU A 109 9.30 -3.60 -13.14
CA GLU A 109 8.93 -2.32 -13.73
C GLU A 109 7.45 -2.00 -13.51
N LEU A 110 6.58 -3.00 -13.64
CA LEU A 110 5.14 -2.87 -13.39
C LEU A 110 4.85 -2.45 -11.94
N ALA A 111 5.55 -3.06 -10.97
CA ALA A 111 5.43 -2.67 -9.58
C ALA A 111 5.91 -1.24 -9.35
N ASN A 112 7.09 -0.90 -9.86
CA ASN A 112 7.67 0.43 -9.72
C ASN A 112 6.74 1.52 -10.29
N GLU A 113 6.15 1.30 -11.46
CA GLU A 113 5.20 2.22 -12.07
C GLU A 113 3.98 2.47 -11.17
N VAL A 114 3.39 1.40 -10.62
CA VAL A 114 2.18 1.52 -9.79
C VAL A 114 2.45 2.18 -8.44
N TYR A 115 3.59 1.88 -7.80
CA TYR A 115 3.89 2.38 -6.46
C TYR A 115 4.67 3.70 -6.45
N THR A 116 5.05 4.22 -7.61
CA THR A 116 5.62 5.57 -7.74
C THR A 116 4.48 6.57 -7.92
N PRO A 117 4.32 7.56 -7.03
CA PRO A 117 3.30 8.58 -7.20
C PRO A 117 3.50 9.34 -8.52
N PRO A 118 2.45 9.52 -9.34
CA PRO A 118 2.55 10.31 -10.55
C PRO A 118 2.83 11.78 -10.22
N GLU A 119 3.56 12.48 -11.09
CA GLU A 119 3.96 13.88 -10.90
C GLU A 119 2.78 14.81 -10.61
N SER A 120 1.62 14.54 -11.22
CA SER A 120 0.39 15.29 -10.97
C SER A 120 -0.11 15.16 -9.53
N GLU A 121 0.01 13.98 -8.92
CA GLU A 121 -0.35 13.77 -7.51
C GLU A 121 0.65 14.45 -6.58
N VAL A 122 1.94 14.37 -6.88
CA VAL A 122 3.00 15.03 -6.10
C VAL A 122 2.80 16.56 -6.13
N THR A 123 2.56 17.12 -7.32
CA THR A 123 2.30 18.56 -7.48
C THR A 123 1.05 18.99 -6.69
N HIS A 124 -0.04 18.22 -6.78
CA HIS A 124 -1.26 18.53 -6.02
C HIS A 124 -1.04 18.43 -4.51
N ALA A 125 -0.30 17.41 -4.05
CA ALA A 125 0.06 17.27 -2.64
C ALA A 125 0.89 18.46 -2.14
N GLN A 126 1.86 18.94 -2.92
CA GLN A 126 2.63 20.15 -2.59
C GLN A 126 1.74 21.39 -2.48
N GLN A 127 0.77 21.56 -3.39
CA GLN A 127 -0.19 22.68 -3.33
C GLN A 127 -1.05 22.64 -2.07
N ILE A 128 -1.48 21.45 -1.63
CA ILE A 128 -2.21 21.27 -0.37
C ILE A 128 -1.37 21.74 0.81
N LEU A 129 -0.11 21.33 0.89
CA LEU A 129 0.79 21.72 1.99
C LEU A 129 1.05 23.23 2.01
N ILE A 130 1.26 23.86 0.86
CA ILE A 130 1.45 25.32 0.75
C ILE A 130 0.19 26.07 1.22
N ALA A 131 -0.98 25.67 0.72
CA ALA A 131 -2.23 26.34 1.09
C ALA A 131 -2.58 26.24 2.57
N LEU A 132 -2.25 25.11 3.21
CA LEU A 132 -2.45 24.92 4.64
C LEU A 132 -1.42 25.68 5.47
N ASP A 133 -0.16 25.80 5.03
CA ASP A 133 0.85 26.62 5.69
C ASP A 133 0.47 28.12 5.66
N GLU A 134 -0.04 28.60 4.54
CA GLU A 134 -0.56 29.98 4.42
C GLU A 134 -1.77 30.20 5.35
N ALA A 135 -2.73 29.27 5.37
CA ALA A 135 -3.87 29.36 6.27
C ALA A 135 -3.46 29.36 7.76
N ALA A 136 -2.47 28.56 8.12
CA ALA A 136 -1.95 28.51 9.48
C ALA A 136 -1.29 29.83 9.91
N LYS A 137 -0.56 30.51 9.01
CA LYS A 137 0.01 31.84 9.26
C LYS A 137 -1.07 32.90 9.54
N GLU A 138 -2.27 32.69 8.99
CA GLU A 138 -3.44 33.55 9.24
C GLU A 138 -4.30 33.07 10.43
N GLY A 139 -3.84 32.09 11.19
CA GLY A 139 -4.56 31.52 12.34
C GLY A 139 -5.75 30.62 11.99
N ARG A 140 -5.83 30.12 10.74
CA ARG A 140 -6.89 29.24 10.27
C ARG A 140 -6.42 27.78 10.26
N GLY A 141 -7.25 26.88 10.74
CA GLY A 141 -6.95 25.44 10.76
C GLY A 141 -7.35 24.68 9.48
N ALA A 142 -7.96 25.36 8.52
CA ALA A 142 -8.39 24.80 7.24
C ALA A 142 -8.27 25.83 6.13
N ALA A 143 -8.21 25.38 4.89
CA ALA A 143 -8.18 26.22 3.69
C ALA A 143 -9.10 25.64 2.60
N GLN A 144 -9.22 26.37 1.49
CA GLN A 144 -9.89 25.90 0.29
C GLN A 144 -8.87 25.83 -0.85
N LEU A 145 -8.83 24.68 -1.53
CA LEU A 145 -8.01 24.48 -2.72
C LEU A 145 -8.88 23.87 -3.82
N ASN A 146 -8.94 24.50 -5.00
CA ASN A 146 -9.72 24.04 -6.15
C ASN A 146 -11.20 23.72 -5.81
N GLY A 147 -11.84 24.55 -4.98
CA GLY A 147 -13.23 24.36 -4.57
C GLY A 147 -13.47 23.28 -3.51
N ARG A 148 -12.43 22.66 -2.96
CA ARG A 148 -12.51 21.65 -1.91
C ARG A 148 -11.90 22.15 -0.61
N MET A 149 -12.52 21.77 0.51
CA MET A 149 -11.96 22.05 1.83
C MET A 149 -10.78 21.10 2.07
N ILE A 150 -9.70 21.64 2.62
CA ILE A 150 -8.51 20.92 3.07
C ILE A 150 -8.20 21.29 4.52
N ASP A 151 -7.69 20.34 5.29
CA ASP A 151 -7.42 20.44 6.72
C ASP A 151 -6.17 19.62 7.14
N ALA A 152 -5.98 19.43 8.42
CA ALA A 152 -4.87 18.65 8.97
C ALA A 152 -4.83 17.20 8.48
N ALA A 153 -5.98 16.58 8.18
CA ALA A 153 -6.01 15.23 7.60
C ALA A 153 -5.50 15.24 6.16
N SER A 154 -5.90 16.26 5.40
CA SER A 154 -5.40 16.50 4.03
C SER A 154 -3.90 16.73 4.01
N ALA A 155 -3.35 17.45 5.01
CA ALA A 155 -1.91 17.63 5.17
C ALA A 155 -1.17 16.30 5.32
N LYS A 156 -1.64 15.42 6.22
CA LYS A 156 -1.03 14.11 6.42
C LYS A 156 -1.05 13.22 5.17
N MET A 157 -2.15 13.24 4.41
CA MET A 157 -2.23 12.52 3.13
C MET A 157 -1.22 13.07 2.12
N ALA A 158 -1.13 14.40 2.00
CA ALA A 158 -0.19 15.07 1.11
C ALA A 158 1.28 14.81 1.50
N GLU A 159 1.61 14.86 2.79
CA GLU A 159 2.94 14.51 3.31
C GLU A 159 3.35 13.09 2.94
N ASN A 160 2.45 12.12 3.02
CA ASN A 160 2.73 10.73 2.63
C ASN A 160 3.15 10.63 1.15
N ILE A 161 2.43 11.31 0.24
CA ILE A 161 2.74 11.33 -1.19
C ILE A 161 4.11 11.96 -1.45
N VAL A 162 4.34 13.16 -0.89
CA VAL A 162 5.60 13.88 -1.06
C VAL A 162 6.79 13.12 -0.47
N ASN A 163 6.60 12.47 0.69
CA ASN A 163 7.66 11.67 1.30
C ASN A 163 7.97 10.40 0.50
N THR A 164 6.95 9.77 -0.11
CA THR A 164 7.15 8.63 -0.99
C THR A 164 7.94 9.04 -2.24
N ASP A 165 7.56 10.14 -2.87
CA ASP A 165 8.29 10.69 -4.03
C ASP A 165 9.75 11.00 -3.68
N LYS A 166 10.01 11.69 -2.56
CA LYS A 166 11.37 11.98 -2.10
C LYS A 166 12.18 10.72 -1.82
N ALA A 167 11.55 9.67 -1.27
CA ALA A 167 12.24 8.40 -1.00
C ALA A 167 12.64 7.66 -2.28
N ILE A 168 11.87 7.79 -3.34
CA ILE A 168 12.13 7.18 -4.65
C ILE A 168 13.12 8.03 -5.44
N ASN A 169 12.81 9.30 -5.66
CA ASN A 169 13.54 10.19 -6.55
C ASN A 169 14.69 10.93 -5.87
N GLY A 170 14.66 11.12 -4.55
CA GLY A 170 15.73 11.75 -3.79
C GLY A 170 17.01 10.92 -3.63
N LYS A 171 17.01 9.65 -4.06
CA LYS A 171 18.17 8.75 -4.04
C LYS A 171 19.01 8.78 -5.34
N VAL A 172 18.63 9.59 -6.30
CA VAL A 172 19.38 9.77 -7.57
C VAL A 172 20.45 10.85 -7.37
N GLY A 173 21.41 10.58 -6.49
CA GLY A 173 22.48 11.53 -6.20
C GLY A 173 23.52 10.99 -5.21
N VAL A 174 24.13 9.83 -5.53
CA VAL A 174 25.44 9.41 -4.99
C VAL A 174 26.22 8.71 -6.11
#